data_4504ad6052332c6a70fcc301f425f565
#
_entry.id   4504ad6052332c6a70fcc301f425f565
#
_cell.length_a   1.000
_cell.length_b   1.000
_cell.length_c   1.000
_cell.angle_alpha   90.00
_cell.angle_beta   90.00
_cell.angle_gamma   90.00
#
_symmetry.space_group_name_H-M   'P 1'
#
loop_
_entity.id
_entity.type
_entity.pdbx_description
1 polymer ?
#
loop_
_entity_poly.entity_id
_entity_poly.type
_entity_poly.pdbx_seq_one_letter_code
_entity_poly.pdbx_strand_id
1 'polypeptide(L)'
;MYRGTTVAVGSFAPNPNGLYDIYGNVGEWCFDYYGEYGVSTGSAGNSVASSTTATQANPTGAASGTRRVYRGGGWNDFGKNLRSAYRAAMRQMSSAYNVGLRLVCNADDSVSGTVTTREMPTAKNAKSAANRKTLIIFYSWSGNTRGVAKEIQRQTGFDTVEIELAHPYSSDYNTVLNEAQRDQYKQARPALKTRIDAKKWAEYGTVIIGYPNWWASIPMPIATLLESYDFSGKTIFPFCSHGGGRFGQSITAISKLAPNAKIGDGLSVHYSGGSSLPKDVAKWLEKNGVRK
;
A
#
# COMPACT_ATOMS: atom_id res chain seq x y z
N MET A 1 1.52 2.04 27.90
CA MET A 1 2.88 2.44 27.42
C MET A 1 2.75 2.80 25.94
N TYR A 2 3.16 3.99 25.57
CA TYR A 2 3.16 4.46 24.16
C TYR A 2 4.26 3.71 23.39
N ARG A 3 3.91 3.04 22.28
CA ARG A 3 4.85 2.17 21.55
C ARG A 3 5.51 2.84 20.35
N GLY A 4 5.04 4.01 19.95
CA GLY A 4 5.62 4.80 18.86
C GLY A 4 5.40 4.25 17.44
N THR A 5 4.64 3.15 17.30
CA THR A 5 4.35 2.51 16.00
C THR A 5 3.13 1.59 16.10
N THR A 6 2.60 1.18 14.96
CA THR A 6 1.60 0.10 14.88
C THR A 6 2.20 -1.24 15.31
N VAL A 7 1.33 -2.15 15.75
CA VAL A 7 1.65 -3.55 16.06
C VAL A 7 0.87 -4.48 15.13
N ALA A 8 1.28 -5.74 15.07
CA ALA A 8 0.52 -6.76 14.34
C ALA A 8 -0.88 -6.89 14.95
N VAL A 9 -1.90 -7.05 14.11
CA VAL A 9 -3.29 -7.25 14.56
C VAL A 9 -3.40 -8.50 15.43
N GLY A 10 -4.26 -8.45 16.45
CA GLY A 10 -4.45 -9.58 17.38
C GLY A 10 -3.29 -9.79 18.36
N SER A 11 -2.36 -8.81 18.50
CA SER A 11 -1.24 -8.92 19.44
C SER A 11 -1.63 -8.83 20.90
N PHE A 12 -2.84 -8.39 21.21
CA PHE A 12 -3.39 -8.25 22.56
C PHE A 12 -4.65 -9.11 22.73
N ALA A 13 -5.01 -9.37 23.99
CA ALA A 13 -6.25 -10.09 24.29
C ALA A 13 -7.46 -9.34 23.72
N PRO A 14 -8.49 -10.06 23.25
CA PRO A 14 -9.72 -9.45 22.78
C PRO A 14 -10.51 -8.82 23.93
N ASN A 15 -11.42 -7.92 23.60
CA ASN A 15 -12.38 -7.40 24.55
C ASN A 15 -13.44 -8.49 24.92
N PRO A 16 -14.35 -8.25 25.89
CA PRO A 16 -15.37 -9.22 26.28
C PRO A 16 -16.28 -9.72 25.15
N ASN A 17 -16.36 -8.96 24.04
CA ASN A 17 -17.12 -9.35 22.84
C ASN A 17 -16.27 -10.12 21.80
N GLY A 18 -15.06 -10.51 22.13
CA GLY A 18 -14.16 -11.23 21.21
C GLY A 18 -13.49 -10.37 20.15
N LEU A 19 -13.56 -9.04 20.23
CA LEU A 19 -13.02 -8.12 19.25
C LEU A 19 -11.60 -7.67 19.63
N TYR A 20 -10.66 -7.83 18.71
CA TYR A 20 -9.26 -7.42 18.87
C TYR A 20 -9.04 -5.98 18.40
N ASP A 21 -8.11 -5.28 19.03
CA ASP A 21 -7.57 -3.96 18.60
C ASP A 21 -8.62 -2.86 18.39
N ILE A 22 -9.74 -2.92 19.14
CA ILE A 22 -10.83 -1.92 19.05
C ILE A 22 -10.39 -0.54 19.56
N TYR A 23 -9.37 -0.50 20.41
CA TYR A 23 -8.86 0.72 21.02
C TYR A 23 -7.37 0.85 20.74
N GLY A 24 -7.00 1.78 19.86
CA GLY A 24 -5.61 2.04 19.47
C GLY A 24 -5.18 1.29 18.21
N ASN A 25 -3.91 1.13 18.03
CA ASN A 25 -3.24 0.63 16.84
C ASN A 25 -3.45 1.57 15.65
N VAL A 26 -4.59 1.50 14.97
CA VAL A 26 -5.00 2.47 13.94
C VAL A 26 -6.46 2.86 14.14
N GLY A 27 -6.81 4.10 13.80
CA GLY A 27 -8.21 4.49 13.67
C GLY A 27 -8.84 3.74 12.51
N GLU A 28 -10.09 3.29 12.65
CA GLU A 28 -10.80 2.48 11.66
C GLU A 28 -11.89 3.29 10.98
N TRP A 29 -11.91 3.28 9.66
CA TRP A 29 -12.94 3.92 8.86
C TRP A 29 -14.32 3.34 9.17
N CYS A 30 -15.31 4.23 9.36
CA CYS A 30 -16.71 3.89 9.44
C CYS A 30 -17.42 4.24 8.12
N PHE A 31 -18.55 3.59 7.88
CA PHE A 31 -19.40 3.85 6.72
C PHE A 31 -20.03 5.24 6.76
N ASP A 32 -20.25 5.79 7.96
CA ASP A 32 -21.01 7.01 8.20
C ASP A 32 -20.32 8.26 7.65
N TYR A 33 -21.09 9.18 7.09
CA TYR A 33 -20.65 10.55 6.94
C TYR A 33 -20.59 11.25 8.31
N TYR A 34 -19.60 12.12 8.46
CA TYR A 34 -19.48 12.91 9.69
C TYR A 34 -20.56 14.00 9.74
N GLY A 35 -21.32 14.02 10.82
CA GLY A 35 -22.26 15.06 11.22
C GLY A 35 -22.21 15.27 12.73
N GLU A 36 -22.64 16.43 13.20
CA GLU A 36 -22.75 16.71 14.63
C GLU A 36 -23.83 15.80 15.27
N TYR A 37 -23.62 15.40 16.51
CA TYR A 37 -24.61 14.64 17.25
C TYR A 37 -25.89 15.47 17.47
N GLY A 38 -27.06 14.87 17.28
CA GLY A 38 -28.35 15.52 17.51
C GLY A 38 -28.79 16.47 16.40
N VAL A 39 -28.10 16.54 15.27
CA VAL A 39 -28.51 17.35 14.11
C VAL A 39 -29.09 16.42 13.05
N SER A 40 -30.42 16.46 12.85
CA SER A 40 -31.07 15.90 11.67
C SER A 40 -30.95 16.87 10.52
N THR A 41 -30.21 16.52 9.46
CA THR A 41 -30.27 17.25 8.19
C THR A 41 -31.55 16.84 7.46
N GLY A 42 -32.59 17.65 7.56
CA GLY A 42 -33.76 17.53 6.71
C GLY A 42 -33.40 17.80 5.24
N SER A 43 -34.17 17.25 4.30
CA SER A 43 -33.97 17.28 2.84
C SER A 43 -33.84 18.67 2.18
N ALA A 44 -33.76 19.76 2.93
CA ALA A 44 -33.71 21.13 2.43
C ALA A 44 -32.55 21.97 2.96
N GLY A 45 -31.42 21.36 3.34
CA GLY A 45 -30.19 22.13 3.62
C GLY A 45 -30.18 23.04 4.85
N ASN A 46 -31.25 23.11 5.62
CA ASN A 46 -31.31 23.85 6.86
C ASN A 46 -31.04 22.94 8.06
N SER A 47 -29.93 23.19 8.75
CA SER A 47 -29.58 22.53 10.00
C SER A 47 -30.56 22.95 11.09
N VAL A 48 -31.48 22.09 11.47
CA VAL A 48 -32.33 22.30 12.65
C VAL A 48 -31.66 21.56 13.81
N ALA A 49 -31.12 22.29 14.76
CA ALA A 49 -30.66 21.72 16.02
C ALA A 49 -31.87 21.14 16.76
N SER A 50 -32.02 19.81 16.72
CA SER A 50 -33.00 19.13 17.54
C SER A 50 -32.41 18.96 18.94
N SER A 51 -32.94 19.70 19.91
CA SER A 51 -32.55 19.63 21.33
C SER A 51 -33.09 18.39 22.04
N THR A 52 -33.50 17.36 21.31
CA THR A 52 -34.02 16.13 21.95
C THR A 52 -32.86 15.19 22.24
N THR A 53 -32.66 14.91 23.52
CA THR A 53 -31.82 13.82 24.08
C THR A 53 -32.37 12.44 23.74
N ALA A 54 -33.08 12.28 22.64
CA ALA A 54 -33.63 10.99 22.23
C ALA A 54 -32.50 10.06 21.82
N THR A 55 -32.37 8.94 22.48
CA THR A 55 -31.51 7.83 22.10
C THR A 55 -31.92 7.36 20.72
N GLN A 56 -31.06 7.56 19.74
CA GLN A 56 -31.30 7.08 18.37
C GLN A 56 -30.92 5.61 18.30
N ALA A 57 -31.89 4.75 18.02
CA ALA A 57 -31.62 3.34 17.75
C ALA A 57 -30.94 3.17 16.36
N ASN A 58 -29.88 2.40 16.32
CA ASN A 58 -29.15 2.06 15.09
C ASN A 58 -28.80 3.30 14.21
N PRO A 59 -28.06 4.28 14.72
CA PRO A 59 -27.77 5.49 13.97
C PRO A 59 -26.89 5.16 12.74
N THR A 60 -27.31 5.60 11.58
CA THR A 60 -26.60 5.42 10.29
C THR A 60 -25.70 6.60 9.92
N GLY A 61 -25.60 7.61 10.80
CA GLY A 61 -24.85 8.83 10.57
C GLY A 61 -25.60 9.85 9.68
N ALA A 62 -24.88 10.87 9.22
CA ALA A 62 -25.44 11.86 8.29
C ALA A 62 -25.69 11.23 6.91
N ALA A 63 -26.77 11.62 6.25
CA ALA A 63 -27.17 11.07 4.94
C ALA A 63 -26.15 11.41 3.82
N SER A 64 -25.42 12.53 3.95
CA SER A 64 -24.41 12.97 3.02
C SER A 64 -23.32 13.80 3.71
N GLY A 65 -22.17 13.95 3.06
CA GLY A 65 -21.07 14.73 3.58
C GLY A 65 -19.80 14.59 2.75
N THR A 66 -18.82 15.44 3.04
CA THR A 66 -17.50 15.40 2.40
C THR A 66 -16.45 14.63 3.22
N ARG A 67 -16.79 14.29 4.46
CA ARG A 67 -15.92 13.58 5.40
C ARG A 67 -16.61 12.32 5.91
N ARG A 68 -15.83 11.25 6.07
CA ARG A 68 -16.24 10.01 6.72
C ARG A 68 -15.73 9.97 8.15
N VAL A 69 -16.48 9.30 9.02
CA VAL A 69 -16.07 9.03 10.40
C VAL A 69 -14.96 7.98 10.42
N TYR A 70 -14.02 8.11 11.36
CA TYR A 70 -13.18 7.01 11.81
C TYR A 70 -13.12 6.99 13.34
N ARG A 71 -12.90 5.82 13.92
CA ARG A 71 -12.98 5.55 15.36
C ARG A 71 -11.80 4.72 15.84
N GLY A 72 -11.72 4.50 17.17
CA GLY A 72 -10.73 3.63 17.80
C GLY A 72 -9.44 4.34 18.17
N GLY A 73 -9.08 5.42 17.47
CA GLY A 73 -7.79 6.12 17.61
C GLY A 73 -6.61 5.31 17.10
N GLY A 74 -5.51 5.97 16.82
CA GLY A 74 -4.28 5.36 16.33
C GLY A 74 -3.19 5.29 17.40
N TRP A 75 -2.10 4.62 17.08
CA TRP A 75 -0.93 4.42 17.94
C TRP A 75 -0.30 5.72 18.46
N ASN A 76 -0.51 6.83 17.79
CA ASN A 76 0.02 8.16 18.12
C ASN A 76 -1.05 9.11 18.68
N ASP A 77 -2.27 8.62 18.93
CA ASP A 77 -3.34 9.42 19.49
C ASP A 77 -3.27 9.51 21.02
N PHE A 78 -3.84 10.59 21.58
CA PHE A 78 -4.01 10.71 23.02
C PHE A 78 -5.08 9.73 23.52
N GLY A 79 -4.96 9.24 24.76
CA GLY A 79 -5.92 8.31 25.37
C GLY A 79 -7.39 8.77 25.32
N LYS A 80 -7.65 10.08 25.32
CA LYS A 80 -9.00 10.64 25.15
C LYS A 80 -9.63 10.31 23.79
N ASN A 81 -8.82 10.04 22.78
CA ASN A 81 -9.26 9.69 21.42
C ASN A 81 -9.56 8.19 21.26
N LEU A 82 -9.16 7.37 22.25
CA LEU A 82 -9.41 5.92 22.26
C LEU A 82 -10.79 5.57 22.84
N ARG A 83 -11.53 6.54 23.36
CA ARG A 83 -12.88 6.27 23.95
C ARG A 83 -13.86 5.80 22.87
N SER A 84 -14.75 4.88 23.24
CA SER A 84 -15.80 4.35 22.35
C SER A 84 -16.70 5.44 21.75
N ALA A 85 -16.94 6.54 22.47
CA ALA A 85 -17.75 7.67 21.99
C ALA A 85 -16.97 8.65 21.07
N TYR A 86 -15.64 8.55 21.02
CA TYR A 86 -14.85 9.48 20.20
C TYR A 86 -15.06 9.21 18.71
N ARG A 87 -15.28 10.26 17.95
CA ARG A 87 -15.39 10.25 16.50
C ARG A 87 -14.42 11.27 15.93
N ALA A 88 -13.58 10.83 15.04
CA ALA A 88 -12.81 11.71 14.19
C ALA A 88 -13.35 11.67 12.76
N ALA A 89 -12.94 12.60 11.91
CA ALA A 89 -13.39 12.63 10.53
C ALA A 89 -12.33 13.13 9.58
N MET A 90 -12.28 12.51 8.41
CA MET A 90 -11.37 12.87 7.34
C MET A 90 -12.11 12.78 5.99
N ARG A 91 -11.62 13.51 4.98
CA ARG A 91 -12.16 13.38 3.62
C ARG A 91 -12.02 11.94 3.14
N GLN A 92 -13.07 11.39 2.53
CA GLN A 92 -13.15 9.97 2.14
C GLN A 92 -12.02 9.52 1.18
N MET A 93 -11.39 10.46 0.45
CA MET A 93 -10.25 10.18 -0.43
C MET A 93 -8.90 10.46 0.22
N SER A 94 -8.88 10.79 1.51
CA SER A 94 -7.64 11.01 2.26
C SER A 94 -7.16 9.72 2.91
N SER A 95 -5.86 9.62 3.12
CA SER A 95 -5.22 8.55 3.88
C SER A 95 -4.37 9.15 5.00
N ALA A 96 -4.19 8.39 6.07
CA ALA A 96 -3.27 8.73 7.15
C ALA A 96 -2.56 7.45 7.64
N TYR A 97 -1.33 7.62 8.12
CA TYR A 97 -0.50 6.50 8.59
C TYR A 97 -1.01 5.81 9.87
N ASN A 98 -1.99 6.41 10.53
CA ASN A 98 -2.63 5.93 11.75
C ASN A 98 -4.12 5.62 11.55
N VAL A 99 -4.61 5.50 10.30
CA VAL A 99 -5.98 5.13 9.97
C VAL A 99 -5.98 3.93 9.03
N GLY A 100 -6.76 2.93 9.38
CA GLY A 100 -6.91 1.65 8.68
C GLY A 100 -8.37 1.30 8.43
N LEU A 101 -8.65 0.02 8.26
CA LEU A 101 -9.96 -0.52 7.91
C LEU A 101 -10.21 -1.84 8.63
N ARG A 102 -11.44 -2.02 9.10
CA ARG A 102 -12.00 -3.30 9.53
C ARG A 102 -13.22 -3.62 8.68
N LEU A 103 -13.22 -4.78 8.02
CA LEU A 103 -14.39 -5.27 7.29
C LEU A 103 -15.41 -5.85 8.26
N VAL A 104 -16.67 -5.54 8.04
CA VAL A 104 -17.81 -6.02 8.83
C VAL A 104 -18.89 -6.49 7.85
N CYS A 105 -19.52 -7.62 8.12
CA CYS A 105 -20.69 -8.12 7.41
C CYS A 105 -21.81 -8.47 8.40
N ASN A 106 -23.05 -8.55 7.92
CA ASN A 106 -24.14 -9.05 8.74
C ASN A 106 -23.97 -10.55 8.99
N ALA A 107 -24.35 -11.02 10.17
CA ALA A 107 -24.28 -12.44 10.51
C ALA A 107 -25.16 -13.33 9.61
N ASP A 108 -26.25 -12.75 9.07
CA ASP A 108 -27.20 -13.44 8.20
C ASP A 108 -26.72 -13.49 6.73
N ASP A 109 -25.75 -12.66 6.35
CA ASP A 109 -25.01 -12.80 5.12
C ASP A 109 -23.98 -13.93 5.31
N SER A 110 -24.45 -15.13 5.66
CA SER A 110 -23.64 -16.33 5.63
C SER A 110 -23.17 -16.45 4.18
N VAL A 111 -22.01 -15.88 3.92
CA VAL A 111 -21.21 -16.25 2.78
C VAL A 111 -20.93 -17.73 2.97
N SER A 112 -21.77 -18.57 2.36
CA SER A 112 -21.49 -19.97 2.10
C SER A 112 -20.36 -20.04 1.07
N GLY A 113 -19.34 -19.26 1.29
CA GLY A 113 -18.04 -19.40 0.73
C GLY A 113 -17.26 -20.14 1.78
N THR A 114 -17.14 -21.46 1.62
CA THR A 114 -16.05 -22.19 2.20
C THR A 114 -14.84 -21.30 2.05
N VAL A 115 -14.32 -20.75 3.17
CA VAL A 115 -12.97 -20.22 3.19
C VAL A 115 -12.12 -21.43 2.90
N THR A 116 -11.93 -21.70 1.63
CA THR A 116 -10.88 -22.56 1.18
C THR A 116 -9.65 -21.80 1.65
N THR A 117 -9.15 -22.13 2.83
CA THR A 117 -7.75 -21.95 3.16
C THR A 117 -7.06 -22.54 1.96
N ARG A 118 -6.67 -21.66 1.04
CA ARG A 118 -5.88 -22.06 -0.12
C ARG A 118 -4.62 -22.63 0.53
N GLU A 119 -4.57 -23.95 0.64
CA GLU A 119 -3.36 -24.63 1.02
C GLU A 119 -2.28 -24.04 0.14
N MET A 120 -1.29 -23.47 0.80
CA MET A 120 -0.07 -23.05 0.11
C MET A 120 0.39 -24.28 -0.67
N PRO A 121 0.68 -24.16 -1.97
CA PRO A 121 1.12 -25.28 -2.77
C PRO A 121 2.28 -25.95 -2.03
N THR A 122 2.04 -27.17 -1.57
CA THR A 122 3.04 -27.98 -0.94
C THR A 122 4.23 -28.12 -1.88
N ALA A 123 5.42 -28.14 -1.34
CA ALA A 123 6.75 -28.05 -1.91
C ALA A 123 7.09 -28.97 -3.12
N LYS A 124 6.12 -29.51 -3.84
CA LYS A 124 6.38 -30.35 -5.02
C LYS A 124 6.76 -29.57 -6.29
N ASN A 125 6.54 -28.26 -6.34
CA ASN A 125 6.97 -27.40 -7.45
C ASN A 125 8.24 -26.58 -7.17
N ALA A 126 8.89 -26.78 -6.03
CA ALA A 126 10.10 -26.03 -5.67
C ALA A 126 11.35 -26.41 -6.50
N LYS A 127 11.33 -27.55 -7.21
CA LYS A 127 12.48 -27.97 -8.03
C LYS A 127 12.62 -27.25 -9.37
N SER A 128 11.61 -26.55 -9.86
CA SER A 128 11.72 -25.78 -11.12
C SER A 128 12.11 -24.31 -10.92
N ALA A 129 12.03 -23.77 -9.70
CA ALA A 129 12.35 -22.38 -9.41
C ALA A 129 13.86 -22.12 -9.18
N ALA A 130 14.62 -23.15 -8.84
CA ALA A 130 16.03 -23.04 -8.44
C ALA A 130 17.00 -22.65 -9.57
N ASN A 131 16.55 -22.54 -10.82
CA ASN A 131 17.41 -22.26 -11.98
C ASN A 131 16.90 -21.10 -12.86
N ARG A 132 15.99 -20.27 -12.37
CA ARG A 132 15.46 -19.13 -13.13
C ARG A 132 16.26 -17.87 -12.83
N LYS A 133 16.55 -17.09 -13.88
CA LYS A 133 17.28 -15.81 -13.78
C LYS A 133 16.54 -14.77 -12.92
N THR A 134 17.29 -13.82 -12.43
CA THR A 134 16.77 -12.62 -11.74
C THR A 134 16.90 -11.40 -12.66
N LEU A 135 15.85 -10.59 -12.74
CA LEU A 135 15.82 -9.31 -13.45
C LEU A 135 15.70 -8.17 -12.46
N ILE A 136 16.50 -7.13 -12.63
CA ILE A 136 16.30 -5.81 -12.01
C ILE A 136 15.56 -4.95 -13.03
N ILE A 137 14.34 -4.50 -12.72
CA ILE A 137 13.59 -3.58 -13.55
C ILE A 137 13.13 -2.40 -12.72
N PHE A 138 13.33 -1.18 -13.22
CA PHE A 138 13.03 0.01 -12.44
C PHE A 138 12.63 1.20 -13.29
N TYR A 139 11.87 2.11 -12.67
CA TYR A 139 11.60 3.44 -13.17
C TYR A 139 12.33 4.48 -12.31
N SER A 140 12.98 5.47 -12.94
CA SER A 140 13.67 6.54 -12.24
C SER A 140 13.48 7.88 -12.95
N TRP A 141 12.98 8.87 -12.21
CA TRP A 141 12.84 10.24 -12.72
C TRP A 141 14.05 11.11 -12.35
N SER A 142 14.39 11.19 -11.08
CA SER A 142 15.48 12.06 -10.56
C SER A 142 16.86 11.39 -10.55
N GLY A 143 16.95 10.11 -10.89
CA GLY A 143 18.19 9.34 -10.82
C GLY A 143 18.41 8.60 -9.49
N ASN A 144 17.69 8.90 -8.42
CA ASN A 144 17.86 8.23 -7.12
C ASN A 144 17.60 6.72 -7.21
N THR A 145 16.49 6.30 -7.79
CA THR A 145 16.17 4.87 -7.99
C THR A 145 17.19 4.19 -8.89
N ARG A 146 17.67 4.88 -9.94
CA ARG A 146 18.73 4.38 -10.82
C ARG A 146 20.05 4.13 -10.07
N GLY A 147 20.39 5.02 -9.13
CA GLY A 147 21.57 4.83 -8.27
C GLY A 147 21.47 3.54 -7.44
N VAL A 148 20.32 3.29 -6.84
CA VAL A 148 20.06 2.06 -6.07
C VAL A 148 20.09 0.81 -6.97
N ALA A 149 19.46 0.87 -8.16
CA ALA A 149 19.47 -0.23 -9.13
C ALA A 149 20.89 -0.59 -9.58
N LYS A 150 21.73 0.41 -9.86
CA LYS A 150 23.15 0.21 -10.21
C LYS A 150 23.93 -0.47 -9.09
N GLU A 151 23.67 -0.10 -7.85
CA GLU A 151 24.33 -0.73 -6.70
C GLU A 151 23.90 -2.20 -6.54
N ILE A 152 22.61 -2.50 -6.69
CA ILE A 152 22.13 -3.89 -6.69
C ILE A 152 22.79 -4.67 -7.84
N GLN A 153 22.83 -4.11 -9.05
CA GLN A 153 23.48 -4.73 -10.20
C GLN A 153 24.97 -4.97 -9.96
N ARG A 154 25.67 -4.01 -9.39
CA ARG A 154 27.11 -4.12 -9.09
C ARG A 154 27.40 -5.30 -8.15
N GLN A 155 26.54 -5.54 -7.15
CA GLN A 155 26.71 -6.63 -6.18
C GLN A 155 26.28 -8.00 -6.72
N THR A 156 25.36 -8.04 -7.67
CA THR A 156 24.74 -9.30 -8.12
C THR A 156 25.09 -9.69 -9.54
N GLY A 157 25.37 -8.73 -10.41
CA GLY A 157 25.57 -8.96 -11.84
C GLY A 157 24.28 -9.32 -12.60
N PHE A 158 23.10 -9.12 -12.03
CA PHE A 158 21.83 -9.45 -12.67
C PHE A 158 21.52 -8.58 -13.87
N ASP A 159 20.73 -9.13 -14.80
CA ASP A 159 20.17 -8.36 -15.92
C ASP A 159 19.40 -7.16 -15.38
N THR A 160 19.58 -6.01 -16.03
CA THR A 160 18.99 -4.75 -15.58
C THR A 160 18.29 -4.03 -16.72
N VAL A 161 17.08 -3.56 -16.48
CA VAL A 161 16.24 -2.82 -17.43
C VAL A 161 15.69 -1.58 -16.76
N GLU A 162 15.92 -0.41 -17.34
CA GLU A 162 15.26 0.84 -16.95
C GLU A 162 14.01 1.04 -17.79
N ILE A 163 12.92 1.40 -17.13
CA ILE A 163 11.64 1.71 -17.79
C ILE A 163 11.71 3.10 -18.39
N GLU A 164 11.55 3.18 -19.71
CA GLU A 164 11.34 4.40 -20.46
C GLU A 164 9.89 4.54 -20.87
N LEU A 165 9.36 5.76 -20.80
CA LEU A 165 8.00 6.08 -21.24
C LEU A 165 8.01 6.52 -22.71
N ALA A 166 6.93 6.21 -23.44
CA ALA A 166 6.71 6.76 -24.79
C ALA A 166 6.57 8.30 -24.74
N HIS A 167 5.96 8.80 -23.66
CA HIS A 167 5.82 10.23 -23.37
C HIS A 167 6.34 10.48 -21.95
N PRO A 168 7.61 10.94 -21.79
CA PRO A 168 8.19 11.19 -20.49
C PRO A 168 7.42 12.27 -19.73
N TYR A 169 7.40 12.16 -18.40
CA TYR A 169 6.97 13.25 -17.53
C TYR A 169 7.89 14.47 -17.66
N SER A 170 7.39 15.63 -17.28
CA SER A 170 8.16 16.87 -17.26
C SER A 170 9.47 16.72 -16.48
N SER A 171 10.52 17.39 -16.92
CA SER A 171 11.77 17.54 -16.18
C SER A 171 11.68 18.56 -15.05
N ASP A 172 10.66 19.43 -15.06
CA ASP A 172 10.41 20.39 -13.99
C ASP A 172 9.74 19.69 -12.79
N TYR A 173 10.31 19.93 -11.60
CA TYR A 173 9.87 19.25 -10.38
C TYR A 173 8.42 19.53 -10.01
N ASN A 174 7.97 20.79 -10.09
CA ASN A 174 6.61 21.15 -9.72
C ASN A 174 5.58 20.61 -10.72
N THR A 175 5.95 20.63 -11.99
CA THR A 175 5.10 20.09 -13.07
C THR A 175 4.95 18.58 -12.93
N VAL A 176 6.03 17.83 -12.71
CA VAL A 176 5.94 16.36 -12.55
C VAL A 176 5.16 15.95 -11.31
N LEU A 177 5.20 16.71 -10.22
CA LEU A 177 4.36 16.44 -9.05
C LEU A 177 2.88 16.44 -9.41
N ASN A 178 2.44 17.44 -10.16
CA ASN A 178 1.05 17.58 -10.61
C ASN A 178 0.66 16.49 -11.63
N GLU A 179 1.56 16.20 -12.57
CA GLU A 179 1.36 15.13 -13.56
C GLU A 179 1.21 13.77 -12.88
N ALA A 180 2.13 13.44 -11.98
CA ALA A 180 2.12 12.18 -11.24
C ALA A 180 0.88 12.03 -10.35
N GLN A 181 0.46 13.11 -9.68
CA GLN A 181 -0.75 13.11 -8.85
C GLN A 181 -2.01 12.93 -9.70
N ARG A 182 -2.11 13.67 -10.81
CA ARG A 182 -3.20 13.54 -11.77
C ARG A 182 -3.31 12.11 -12.31
N ASP A 183 -2.18 11.53 -12.71
CA ASP A 183 -2.15 10.20 -13.30
C ASP A 183 -2.48 9.12 -12.26
N GLN A 184 -2.02 9.28 -11.02
CA GLN A 184 -2.40 8.39 -9.93
C GLN A 184 -3.90 8.49 -9.62
N TYR A 185 -4.45 9.69 -9.55
CA TYR A 185 -5.88 9.91 -9.34
C TYR A 185 -6.74 9.28 -10.44
N LYS A 186 -6.32 9.41 -11.70
CA LYS A 186 -7.00 8.83 -12.86
C LYS A 186 -6.72 7.34 -13.06
N GLN A 187 -5.86 6.74 -12.23
CA GLN A 187 -5.35 5.38 -12.44
C GLN A 187 -4.82 5.20 -13.86
N ALA A 188 -4.09 6.20 -14.37
CA ALA A 188 -3.55 6.21 -15.72
C ALA A 188 -2.56 5.06 -15.96
N ARG A 189 -2.41 4.67 -17.21
CA ARG A 189 -1.43 3.66 -17.65
C ARG A 189 -0.53 4.26 -18.72
N PRO A 190 0.48 5.06 -18.33
CA PRO A 190 1.40 5.67 -19.29
C PRO A 190 2.05 4.59 -20.16
N ALA A 191 2.08 4.82 -21.46
CA ALA A 191 2.64 3.87 -22.41
C ALA A 191 4.15 3.71 -22.19
N LEU A 192 4.61 2.47 -22.05
CA LEU A 192 6.02 2.15 -21.93
C LEU A 192 6.65 2.05 -23.33
N LYS A 193 7.79 2.72 -23.51
CA LYS A 193 8.66 2.51 -24.66
C LYS A 193 9.46 1.21 -24.47
N THR A 194 9.88 0.94 -23.24
CA THR A 194 10.59 -0.28 -22.87
C THR A 194 9.73 -1.51 -23.10
N ARG A 195 10.30 -2.51 -23.79
CA ARG A 195 9.66 -3.81 -23.99
C ARG A 195 10.65 -4.93 -23.72
N ILE A 196 10.17 -5.98 -23.07
CA ILE A 196 10.91 -7.20 -22.83
C ILE A 196 10.26 -8.30 -23.66
N ASP A 197 11.04 -9.00 -24.47
CA ASP A 197 10.55 -10.11 -25.24
C ASP A 197 9.93 -11.19 -24.35
N ALA A 198 8.82 -11.81 -24.80
CA ALA A 198 8.07 -12.75 -23.98
C ALA A 198 8.89 -14.01 -23.63
N LYS A 199 9.76 -14.49 -24.52
CA LYS A 199 10.64 -15.63 -24.23
C LYS A 199 11.67 -15.26 -23.17
N LYS A 200 12.27 -14.06 -23.31
CA LYS A 200 13.21 -13.53 -22.30
C LYS A 200 12.52 -13.33 -20.95
N TRP A 201 11.28 -12.79 -20.95
CA TRP A 201 10.50 -12.63 -19.73
C TRP A 201 10.24 -13.94 -18.98
N ALA A 202 9.99 -15.01 -19.74
CA ALA A 202 9.75 -16.35 -19.17
C ALA A 202 10.97 -16.94 -18.45
N GLU A 203 12.20 -16.51 -18.78
CA GLU A 203 13.43 -16.98 -18.13
C GLU A 203 13.57 -16.49 -16.69
N TYR A 204 12.93 -15.36 -16.35
CA TYR A 204 13.04 -14.76 -15.03
C TYR A 204 12.02 -15.37 -14.06
N GLY A 205 12.51 -15.91 -12.96
CA GLY A 205 11.69 -16.37 -11.83
C GLY A 205 11.61 -15.34 -10.71
N THR A 206 12.61 -14.47 -10.67
CA THR A 206 12.69 -13.39 -9.67
C THR A 206 12.77 -12.04 -10.39
N VAL A 207 12.01 -11.07 -9.93
CA VAL A 207 12.01 -9.71 -10.47
C VAL A 207 12.19 -8.71 -9.32
N ILE A 208 13.30 -7.98 -9.35
CA ILE A 208 13.56 -6.87 -8.43
C ILE A 208 12.97 -5.63 -9.05
N ILE A 209 11.93 -5.05 -8.45
CA ILE A 209 11.21 -3.89 -9.00
C ILE A 209 11.57 -2.63 -8.23
N GLY A 210 12.15 -1.63 -8.93
CA GLY A 210 12.57 -0.36 -8.37
C GLY A 210 11.71 0.83 -8.80
N TYR A 211 11.41 1.74 -7.85
CA TYR A 211 10.62 2.93 -8.15
C TYR A 211 10.83 4.05 -7.12
N PRO A 212 10.61 5.32 -7.51
CA PRO A 212 10.46 6.40 -6.54
C PRO A 212 9.09 6.32 -5.89
N ASN A 213 9.00 6.58 -4.58
CA ASN A 213 7.70 6.74 -3.92
C ASN A 213 7.06 8.05 -4.39
N TRP A 214 6.02 7.94 -5.19
CA TRP A 214 5.23 9.08 -5.64
C TRP A 214 3.85 9.04 -4.98
N TRP A 215 3.52 10.13 -4.27
CA TRP A 215 2.21 10.28 -3.60
C TRP A 215 1.86 9.06 -2.74
N ALA A 216 2.82 8.63 -1.93
CA ALA A 216 2.72 7.49 -1.01
C ALA A 216 2.41 6.13 -1.68
N SER A 217 2.71 5.95 -2.97
CA SER A 217 2.49 4.70 -3.71
C SER A 217 3.49 4.50 -4.85
N ILE A 218 3.26 3.48 -5.68
CA ILE A 218 3.98 3.27 -6.93
C ILE A 218 3.65 4.37 -7.94
N PRO A 219 4.61 4.81 -8.78
CA PRO A 219 4.31 5.64 -9.94
C PRO A 219 3.57 4.82 -11.01
N MET A 220 2.74 5.50 -11.80
CA MET A 220 1.88 4.82 -12.79
C MET A 220 2.63 4.03 -13.87
N PRO A 221 3.86 4.36 -14.28
CA PRO A 221 4.69 3.48 -15.12
C PRO A 221 4.89 2.08 -14.53
N ILE A 222 5.01 1.95 -13.21
CA ILE A 222 5.12 0.64 -12.54
C ILE A 222 3.78 -0.10 -12.58
N ALA A 223 2.65 0.61 -12.45
CA ALA A 223 1.34 -0.01 -12.62
C ALA A 223 1.16 -0.57 -14.05
N THR A 224 1.57 0.21 -15.08
CA THR A 224 1.58 -0.26 -16.46
C THR A 224 2.46 -1.50 -16.64
N LEU A 225 3.66 -1.52 -16.04
CA LEU A 225 4.56 -2.70 -16.09
C LEU A 225 3.88 -3.94 -15.50
N LEU A 226 3.30 -3.81 -14.31
CA LEU A 226 2.70 -4.93 -13.58
C LEU A 226 1.50 -5.54 -14.32
N GLU A 227 0.79 -4.74 -15.11
CA GLU A 227 -0.32 -5.22 -15.94
C GLU A 227 0.11 -5.69 -17.34
N SER A 228 1.30 -5.26 -17.80
CA SER A 228 1.79 -5.61 -19.15
C SER A 228 2.46 -6.98 -19.22
N TYR A 229 2.85 -7.54 -18.08
CA TYR A 229 3.58 -8.81 -18.01
C TYR A 229 2.95 -9.76 -17.00
N ASP A 230 3.00 -11.06 -17.29
CA ASP A 230 2.54 -12.08 -16.36
C ASP A 230 3.58 -12.34 -15.26
N PHE A 231 3.22 -12.02 -14.03
CA PHE A 231 4.02 -12.25 -12.83
C PHE A 231 3.64 -13.54 -12.09
N SER A 232 2.75 -14.36 -12.63
CA SER A 232 2.31 -15.60 -11.98
C SER A 232 3.48 -16.54 -11.70
N GLY A 233 3.60 -16.97 -10.45
CA GLY A 233 4.67 -17.86 -10.01
C GLY A 233 6.06 -17.22 -9.92
N LYS A 234 6.17 -15.91 -10.14
CA LYS A 234 7.41 -15.16 -9.93
C LYS A 234 7.49 -14.60 -8.50
N THR A 235 8.70 -14.34 -8.04
CA THR A 235 8.95 -13.62 -6.80
C THR A 235 9.31 -12.18 -7.12
N ILE A 236 8.63 -11.21 -6.52
CA ILE A 236 8.92 -9.78 -6.65
C ILE A 236 9.61 -9.29 -5.38
N PHE A 237 10.77 -8.69 -5.51
CA PHE A 237 11.45 -7.95 -4.45
C PHE A 237 11.40 -6.46 -4.76
N PRO A 238 10.56 -5.67 -4.08
CA PRO A 238 10.45 -4.25 -4.34
C PRO A 238 11.59 -3.46 -3.69
N PHE A 239 12.12 -2.45 -4.37
CA PHE A 239 12.91 -1.41 -3.73
C PHE A 239 12.36 -0.02 -4.07
N CYS A 240 12.44 0.88 -3.12
CA CYS A 240 11.81 2.19 -3.21
C CYS A 240 12.78 3.29 -2.76
N SER A 241 13.02 4.28 -3.63
CA SER A 241 13.66 5.55 -3.23
C SER A 241 12.60 6.55 -2.79
N HIS A 242 12.84 7.28 -1.71
CA HIS A 242 11.84 8.18 -1.12
C HIS A 242 12.45 9.37 -0.37
N GLY A 243 11.69 10.45 -0.18
CA GLY A 243 12.05 11.61 0.63
C GLY A 243 11.51 11.56 2.07
N GLY A 244 11.16 10.36 2.60
CA GLY A 244 10.60 10.17 3.95
C GLY A 244 9.40 9.23 4.02
N GLY A 245 8.62 9.10 2.96
CA GLY A 245 7.38 8.29 2.92
C GLY A 245 7.59 6.77 2.86
N ARG A 246 8.83 6.29 2.78
CA ARG A 246 9.16 4.86 2.63
C ARG A 246 8.33 4.21 1.52
N PHE A 247 7.75 3.03 1.75
CA PHE A 247 6.90 2.35 0.77
C PHE A 247 5.49 2.95 0.65
N GLY A 248 5.01 3.63 1.69
CA GLY A 248 3.61 4.04 1.72
C GLY A 248 2.69 2.85 1.43
N GLN A 249 1.85 2.99 0.41
CA GLN A 249 0.92 1.93 -0.03
C GLN A 249 1.43 1.11 -1.22
N SER A 250 2.68 1.30 -1.64
CA SER A 250 3.19 0.70 -2.87
C SER A 250 3.23 -0.82 -2.83
N ILE A 251 3.52 -1.44 -1.68
CA ILE A 251 3.49 -2.91 -1.55
C ILE A 251 2.07 -3.45 -1.78
N THR A 252 1.07 -2.81 -1.19
CA THR A 252 -0.34 -3.17 -1.41
C THR A 252 -0.75 -3.00 -2.87
N ALA A 253 -0.29 -1.92 -3.52
CA ALA A 253 -0.55 -1.68 -4.94
C ALA A 253 0.09 -2.77 -5.83
N ILE A 254 1.34 -3.15 -5.56
CA ILE A 254 2.03 -4.24 -6.28
C ILE A 254 1.28 -5.56 -6.08
N SER A 255 0.90 -5.91 -4.85
CA SER A 255 0.14 -7.15 -4.56
C SER A 255 -1.20 -7.21 -5.28
N LYS A 256 -1.86 -6.07 -5.43
CA LYS A 256 -3.13 -5.95 -6.16
C LYS A 256 -2.97 -6.16 -7.67
N LEU A 257 -1.91 -5.60 -8.26
CA LEU A 257 -1.66 -5.65 -9.71
C LEU A 257 -0.95 -6.92 -10.14
N ALA A 258 -0.28 -7.63 -9.23
CA ALA A 258 0.36 -8.91 -9.46
C ALA A 258 -0.09 -9.97 -8.42
N PRO A 259 -1.39 -10.33 -8.38
CA PRO A 259 -1.98 -11.13 -7.29
C PRO A 259 -1.43 -12.55 -7.20
N ASN A 260 -0.85 -13.08 -8.28
CA ASN A 260 -0.29 -14.41 -8.34
C ASN A 260 1.25 -14.44 -8.18
N ALA A 261 1.86 -13.30 -7.87
CA ALA A 261 3.27 -13.19 -7.54
C ALA A 261 3.49 -13.36 -6.02
N LYS A 262 4.64 -13.89 -5.64
CA LYS A 262 5.12 -13.83 -4.26
C LYS A 262 5.83 -12.50 -4.04
N ILE A 263 5.44 -11.74 -3.04
CA ILE A 263 6.14 -10.50 -2.67
C ILE A 263 7.10 -10.80 -1.52
N GLY A 264 8.38 -10.51 -1.74
CA GLY A 264 9.42 -10.62 -0.73
C GLY A 264 9.65 -9.32 0.03
N ASP A 265 10.63 -9.32 0.94
CA ASP A 265 10.96 -8.14 1.74
C ASP A 265 11.53 -7.02 0.86
N GLY A 266 10.99 -5.82 1.05
CA GLY A 266 11.40 -4.65 0.28
C GLY A 266 12.62 -3.92 0.86
N LEU A 267 13.37 -3.22 -0.01
CA LEU A 267 14.43 -2.28 0.36
C LEU A 267 13.93 -0.84 0.26
N SER A 268 13.89 -0.14 1.39
CA SER A 268 13.46 1.26 1.48
C SER A 268 14.68 2.16 1.62
N VAL A 269 14.90 3.06 0.66
CA VAL A 269 16.12 3.90 0.58
C VAL A 269 15.75 5.37 0.60
N HIS A 270 16.29 6.12 1.56
CA HIS A 270 16.08 7.56 1.63
C HIS A 270 16.94 8.24 0.55
N TYR A 271 16.28 8.94 -0.40
CA TYR A 271 16.88 9.50 -1.62
C TYR A 271 17.76 8.46 -2.35
N SER A 272 19.07 8.70 -2.46
CA SER A 272 20.04 7.82 -3.09
C SER A 272 20.77 6.88 -2.14
N GLY A 273 20.44 6.90 -0.82
CA GLY A 273 21.02 6.04 0.22
C GLY A 273 22.40 6.46 0.75
N GLY A 274 23.07 7.42 0.12
CA GLY A 274 24.37 7.93 0.57
C GLY A 274 25.42 6.83 0.73
N SER A 275 26.34 7.02 1.69
CA SER A 275 27.46 6.10 1.93
C SER A 275 27.04 4.75 2.53
N SER A 276 25.86 4.64 3.11
CA SER A 276 25.37 3.38 3.68
C SER A 276 24.77 2.43 2.64
N LEU A 277 24.44 2.93 1.44
CA LEU A 277 23.74 2.16 0.40
C LEU A 277 24.36 0.79 0.11
N PRO A 278 25.69 0.65 -0.07
CA PRO A 278 26.29 -0.65 -0.37
C PRO A 278 26.04 -1.68 0.73
N LYS A 279 26.12 -1.27 1.99
CA LYS A 279 25.88 -2.12 3.16
C LYS A 279 24.41 -2.50 3.28
N ASP A 280 23.51 -1.55 3.07
CA ASP A 280 22.06 -1.76 3.15
C ASP A 280 21.58 -2.72 2.06
N VAL A 281 22.10 -2.57 0.84
CA VAL A 281 21.84 -3.48 -0.29
C VAL A 281 22.36 -4.88 0.01
N ALA A 282 23.61 -5.03 0.48
CA ALA A 282 24.18 -6.33 0.82
C ALA A 282 23.34 -7.07 1.86
N LYS A 283 22.97 -6.39 2.95
CA LYS A 283 22.13 -6.94 4.02
C LYS A 283 20.75 -7.37 3.49
N TRP A 284 20.15 -6.55 2.63
CA TRP A 284 18.85 -6.85 2.05
C TRP A 284 18.89 -8.05 1.10
N LEU A 285 19.91 -8.14 0.25
CA LEU A 285 20.12 -9.29 -0.64
C LEU A 285 20.31 -10.58 0.15
N GLU A 286 21.13 -10.54 1.20
CA GLU A 286 21.36 -11.68 2.10
C GLU A 286 20.06 -12.13 2.79
N LYS A 287 19.32 -11.20 3.39
CA LYS A 287 18.04 -11.47 4.06
C LYS A 287 17.03 -12.18 3.15
N ASN A 288 17.00 -11.81 1.88
CA ASN A 288 16.06 -12.37 0.90
C ASN A 288 16.59 -13.62 0.17
N GLY A 289 17.82 -14.05 0.48
CA GLY A 289 18.44 -15.17 -0.23
C GLY A 289 18.67 -14.91 -1.72
N VAL A 290 18.76 -13.65 -2.12
CA VAL A 290 18.95 -13.22 -3.52
C VAL A 290 20.45 -13.16 -3.79
N ARG A 291 20.97 -14.25 -4.35
CA ARG A 291 22.40 -14.40 -4.71
C ARG A 291 22.52 -14.79 -6.19
N LYS A 292 23.73 -14.53 -6.74
CA LYS A 292 24.11 -14.99 -8.08
C LYS A 292 24.21 -16.50 -8.12
#